data_f8cc9f1327dc406b1c0a30067bf60545
#
_entry.id   f8cc9f1327dc406b1c0a30067bf60545
#
_cell.length_a   1.000
_cell.length_b   1.000
_cell.length_c   1.000
_cell.angle_alpha   90.00
_cell.angle_beta   90.00
_cell.angle_gamma   90.00
#
_symmetry.space_group_name_H-M   'P 1'
#
loop_
_entity.id
_entity.type
_entity.pdbx_description
1 polymer ?
#
loop_
_entity_poly.entity_id
_entity_poly.type
_entity_poly.pdbx_seq_one_letter_code
_entity_poly.pdbx_strand_id
1 'polypeptide(L)'
;MKPFSILLLFLSSFTVFSQKNVDYQKVSQDLLQNIMDGKSYHKEVKILENSTLNELVTQLKTDKQKIAFWVNIYNSFIQISLVKNPKEYENRGAFFGAKRVKIAGEVLSFDDIEHGIIRKSRMKISLGYLRKWFRPKWERKLRINDAIDWRVHFALNCGAKSCPPVAIYTSSGLDREFDFMTTEYLKEQTSYNKETKEAKSTPLMSWFRGDFGGKSGARKILFKYGITPEKPKCLDFKSYDWTILLGNFRTIPN
;
A
#
# COMPACT_ATOMS: atom_id res chain seq x y z
N MET A 1 -14.69 -38.62 -67.31
CA MET A 1 -15.37 -38.18 -66.08
C MET A 1 -14.29 -37.69 -65.10
N LYS A 2 -14.21 -36.39 -64.87
CA LYS A 2 -13.27 -35.77 -63.88
C LYS A 2 -14.02 -35.57 -62.57
N PRO A 3 -13.44 -35.90 -61.38
CA PRO A 3 -14.10 -35.64 -60.12
C PRO A 3 -13.96 -34.16 -59.75
N PHE A 4 -15.08 -33.55 -59.37
CA PHE A 4 -15.15 -32.19 -58.81
C PHE A 4 -14.84 -32.26 -57.33
N SER A 5 -13.67 -31.69 -56.89
CA SER A 5 -13.32 -31.56 -55.48
C SER A 5 -14.00 -30.33 -54.94
N ILE A 6 -14.95 -30.52 -54.01
CA ILE A 6 -15.58 -29.46 -53.24
C ILE A 6 -14.67 -29.09 -52.08
N LEU A 7 -14.09 -27.88 -52.12
CA LEU A 7 -13.28 -27.30 -51.05
C LEU A 7 -14.24 -26.66 -50.05
N LEU A 8 -14.48 -27.32 -48.89
CA LEU A 8 -15.20 -26.73 -47.75
C LEU A 8 -14.29 -25.75 -47.03
N LEU A 9 -14.57 -24.46 -47.20
CA LEU A 9 -14.02 -23.37 -46.38
C LEU A 9 -14.69 -23.36 -45.03
N PHE A 10 -13.98 -23.80 -43.97
CA PHE A 10 -14.38 -23.57 -42.59
C PHE A 10 -14.08 -22.11 -42.22
N LEU A 11 -15.10 -21.27 -42.21
CA LEU A 11 -15.08 -19.96 -41.60
C LEU A 11 -15.13 -20.13 -40.06
N SER A 12 -13.97 -20.13 -39.42
CA SER A 12 -13.86 -20.00 -37.96
C SER A 12 -14.22 -18.56 -37.58
N SER A 13 -15.45 -18.36 -37.10
CA SER A 13 -15.85 -17.10 -36.48
C SER A 13 -15.10 -16.92 -35.16
N PHE A 14 -14.03 -16.12 -35.18
CA PHE A 14 -13.42 -15.60 -33.97
C PHE A 14 -14.41 -14.62 -33.32
N THR A 15 -15.14 -15.07 -32.31
CA THR A 15 -15.84 -14.17 -31.40
C THR A 15 -14.80 -13.38 -30.63
N VAL A 16 -14.55 -12.15 -31.04
CA VAL A 16 -13.80 -11.16 -30.25
C VAL A 16 -14.67 -10.87 -29.03
N PHE A 17 -14.39 -11.55 -27.93
CA PHE A 17 -14.92 -11.13 -26.64
C PHE A 17 -14.36 -9.73 -26.37
N SER A 18 -15.22 -8.73 -26.44
CA SER A 18 -14.92 -7.38 -25.96
C SER A 18 -14.48 -7.50 -24.51
N GLN A 19 -13.20 -7.41 -24.26
CA GLN A 19 -12.62 -7.44 -22.93
C GLN A 19 -13.12 -6.16 -22.24
N LYS A 20 -14.08 -6.32 -21.32
CA LYS A 20 -14.64 -5.23 -20.53
C LYS A 20 -13.46 -4.51 -19.88
N ASN A 21 -13.30 -3.23 -20.20
CA ASN A 21 -12.13 -2.46 -19.74
C ASN A 21 -12.18 -2.39 -18.20
N VAL A 22 -11.34 -3.19 -17.52
CA VAL A 22 -11.32 -3.29 -16.06
C VAL A 22 -10.66 -2.02 -15.51
N ASP A 23 -11.34 -1.30 -14.64
CA ASP A 23 -10.75 -0.18 -13.88
C ASP A 23 -10.07 -0.72 -12.61
N TYR A 24 -8.76 -0.88 -12.65
CA TYR A 24 -7.98 -1.42 -11.53
C TYR A 24 -7.95 -0.48 -10.32
N GLN A 25 -8.09 0.84 -10.49
CA GLN A 25 -8.25 1.79 -9.38
C GLN A 25 -9.52 1.44 -8.60
N LYS A 26 -10.63 1.32 -9.31
CA LYS A 26 -11.93 0.96 -8.74
C LYS A 26 -11.91 -0.43 -8.10
N VAL A 27 -11.29 -1.42 -8.75
CA VAL A 27 -11.16 -2.79 -8.22
C VAL A 27 -10.43 -2.78 -6.87
N SER A 28 -9.36 -2.00 -6.71
CA SER A 28 -8.63 -1.91 -5.44
C SER A 28 -9.44 -1.27 -4.32
N GLN A 29 -10.25 -0.28 -4.65
CA GLN A 29 -11.17 0.39 -3.71
C GLN A 29 -12.32 -0.54 -3.32
N ASP A 30 -12.95 -1.20 -4.29
CA ASP A 30 -14.05 -2.14 -4.05
C ASP A 30 -13.61 -3.35 -3.23
N LEU A 31 -12.40 -3.86 -3.48
CA LEU A 31 -11.81 -4.92 -2.67
C LEU A 31 -11.75 -4.53 -1.19
N LEU A 32 -11.17 -3.35 -0.91
CA LEU A 32 -11.03 -2.89 0.46
C LEU A 32 -12.39 -2.52 1.07
N GLN A 33 -13.29 -1.90 0.31
CA GLN A 33 -14.65 -1.57 0.76
C GLN A 33 -15.43 -2.84 1.13
N ASN A 34 -15.37 -3.89 0.30
CA ASN A 34 -16.05 -5.15 0.58
C ASN A 34 -15.53 -5.81 1.87
N ILE A 35 -14.21 -5.72 2.13
CA ILE A 35 -13.62 -6.19 3.40
C ILE A 35 -14.14 -5.37 4.58
N MET A 36 -14.18 -4.03 4.46
CA MET A 36 -14.68 -3.14 5.50
C MET A 36 -16.15 -3.40 5.82
N ASP A 37 -16.96 -3.71 4.80
CA ASP A 37 -18.39 -3.99 4.91
C ASP A 37 -18.70 -5.45 5.31
N GLY A 38 -17.70 -6.31 5.45
CA GLY A 38 -17.89 -7.75 5.70
C GLY A 38 -18.55 -8.50 4.52
N LYS A 39 -18.44 -7.96 3.31
CA LYS A 39 -18.98 -8.54 2.08
C LYS A 39 -17.96 -9.47 1.40
N SER A 40 -18.46 -10.27 0.43
CA SER A 40 -17.58 -11.10 -0.40
C SER A 40 -16.70 -10.24 -1.30
N TYR A 41 -15.39 -10.52 -1.29
CA TYR A 41 -14.34 -9.86 -2.08
C TYR A 41 -13.67 -10.78 -3.12
N HIS A 42 -14.20 -12.00 -3.29
CA HIS A 42 -13.58 -13.01 -4.17
C HIS A 42 -13.55 -12.59 -5.63
N LYS A 43 -14.53 -11.78 -6.07
CA LYS A 43 -14.59 -11.25 -7.44
C LYS A 43 -13.41 -10.32 -7.73
N GLU A 44 -13.13 -9.39 -6.83
CA GLU A 44 -12.04 -8.42 -6.96
C GLU A 44 -10.68 -9.12 -6.92
N VAL A 45 -10.50 -10.07 -5.99
CA VAL A 45 -9.29 -10.91 -5.92
C VAL A 45 -9.09 -11.66 -7.24
N LYS A 46 -10.14 -12.27 -7.80
CA LYS A 46 -10.05 -12.99 -9.07
C LYS A 46 -9.67 -12.09 -10.26
N ILE A 47 -10.19 -10.86 -10.29
CA ILE A 47 -9.81 -9.86 -11.30
C ILE A 47 -8.33 -9.52 -11.18
N LEU A 48 -7.83 -9.29 -9.97
CA LEU A 48 -6.42 -8.98 -9.71
C LEU A 48 -5.49 -10.14 -10.06
N GLU A 49 -5.87 -11.38 -9.72
CA GLU A 49 -5.10 -12.59 -10.06
C GLU A 49 -4.94 -12.79 -11.57
N ASN A 50 -5.93 -12.40 -12.35
CA ASN A 50 -5.93 -12.52 -13.81
C ASN A 50 -5.36 -11.28 -14.52
N SER A 51 -4.98 -10.24 -13.77
CA SER A 51 -4.39 -9.02 -14.34
C SER A 51 -3.00 -9.28 -14.92
N THR A 52 -2.66 -8.54 -15.96
CA THR A 52 -1.33 -8.55 -16.55
C THR A 52 -0.51 -7.32 -16.15
N LEU A 53 0.80 -7.45 -16.20
CA LEU A 53 1.71 -6.33 -15.95
C LEU A 53 1.44 -5.15 -16.89
N ASN A 54 1.14 -5.45 -18.16
CA ASN A 54 0.88 -4.42 -19.17
C ASN A 54 -0.40 -3.62 -18.88
N GLU A 55 -1.47 -4.28 -18.46
CA GLU A 55 -2.73 -3.64 -18.08
C GLU A 55 -2.53 -2.68 -16.91
N LEU A 56 -1.86 -3.14 -15.82
CA LEU A 56 -1.61 -2.28 -14.67
C LEU A 56 -0.73 -1.07 -15.04
N VAL A 57 0.36 -1.29 -15.79
CA VAL A 57 1.26 -0.19 -16.20
C VAL A 57 0.54 0.82 -17.09
N THR A 58 -0.37 0.36 -17.95
CA THR A 58 -1.15 1.23 -18.85
C THR A 58 -2.14 2.10 -18.09
N GLN A 59 -2.71 1.61 -16.99
CA GLN A 59 -3.70 2.35 -16.20
C GLN A 59 -3.08 3.15 -15.05
N LEU A 60 -2.06 2.61 -14.39
CA LEU A 60 -1.37 3.26 -13.26
C LEU A 60 -0.22 4.15 -13.75
N LYS A 61 -0.54 5.23 -14.44
CA LYS A 61 0.44 6.10 -15.10
C LYS A 61 1.13 7.08 -14.14
N THR A 62 0.36 7.66 -13.22
CA THR A 62 0.86 8.65 -12.25
C THR A 62 1.22 8.00 -10.92
N ASP A 63 2.12 8.63 -10.17
CA ASP A 63 2.48 8.12 -8.84
C ASP A 63 1.30 8.14 -7.87
N LYS A 64 0.38 9.11 -7.98
CA LYS A 64 -0.85 9.13 -7.19
C LYS A 64 -1.73 7.90 -7.47
N GLN A 65 -1.87 7.50 -8.74
CA GLN A 65 -2.59 6.28 -9.11
C GLN A 65 -1.91 5.03 -8.55
N LYS A 66 -0.59 4.94 -8.67
CA LYS A 66 0.17 3.81 -8.13
C LYS A 66 0.06 3.71 -6.62
N ILE A 67 0.25 4.83 -5.91
CA ILE A 67 0.19 4.86 -4.45
C ILE A 67 -1.19 4.48 -3.96
N ALA A 68 -2.26 5.11 -4.43
CA ALA A 68 -3.63 4.81 -4.01
C ALA A 68 -3.95 3.33 -4.24
N PHE A 69 -3.66 2.81 -5.43
CA PHE A 69 -3.89 1.41 -5.77
C PHE A 69 -3.11 0.47 -4.83
N TRP A 70 -1.80 0.64 -4.70
CA TRP A 70 -0.96 -0.29 -3.95
C TRP A 70 -1.17 -0.22 -2.43
N VAL A 71 -1.53 0.94 -1.88
CA VAL A 71 -1.92 1.06 -0.46
C VAL A 71 -3.21 0.31 -0.19
N ASN A 72 -4.23 0.45 -1.05
CA ASN A 72 -5.48 -0.32 -0.94
C ASN A 72 -5.23 -1.83 -1.05
N ILE A 73 -4.40 -2.27 -2.01
CA ILE A 73 -4.01 -3.68 -2.17
C ILE A 73 -3.28 -4.20 -0.93
N TYR A 74 -2.26 -3.49 -0.45
CA TYR A 74 -1.51 -3.88 0.74
C TYR A 74 -2.43 -4.07 1.95
N ASN A 75 -3.23 -3.04 2.25
CA ASN A 75 -4.14 -3.06 3.39
C ASN A 75 -5.19 -4.18 3.27
N SER A 76 -5.76 -4.39 2.08
CA SER A 76 -6.71 -5.49 1.83
C SER A 76 -6.10 -6.85 2.11
N PHE A 77 -4.93 -7.14 1.53
CA PHE A 77 -4.32 -8.45 1.67
C PHE A 77 -3.71 -8.71 3.06
N ILE A 78 -3.33 -7.68 3.82
CA ILE A 78 -3.00 -7.81 5.25
C ILE A 78 -4.23 -8.34 6.01
N GLN A 79 -5.40 -7.70 5.84
CA GLN A 79 -6.66 -8.12 6.49
C GLN A 79 -7.01 -9.56 6.10
N ILE A 80 -7.04 -9.88 4.80
CA ILE A 80 -7.34 -11.22 4.28
C ILE A 80 -6.39 -12.27 4.88
N SER A 81 -5.08 -12.01 4.86
CA SER A 81 -4.07 -12.96 5.31
C SER A 81 -4.17 -13.26 6.79
N LEU A 82 -4.36 -12.24 7.62
CA LEU A 82 -4.43 -12.39 9.08
C LEU A 82 -5.77 -12.95 9.56
N VAL A 83 -6.88 -12.68 8.86
CA VAL A 83 -8.16 -13.38 9.10
C VAL A 83 -8.01 -14.87 8.82
N LYS A 84 -7.33 -15.22 7.71
CA LYS A 84 -7.15 -16.62 7.30
C LYS A 84 -6.20 -17.39 8.22
N ASN A 85 -5.08 -16.80 8.61
CA ASN A 85 -4.07 -17.46 9.45
C ASN A 85 -3.32 -16.45 10.35
N PRO A 86 -3.88 -16.10 11.52
CA PRO A 86 -3.24 -15.13 12.43
C PRO A 86 -1.92 -15.64 13.02
N LYS A 87 -1.71 -16.96 13.10
CA LYS A 87 -0.46 -17.53 13.65
C LYS A 87 0.77 -17.20 12.83
N GLU A 88 0.63 -16.95 11.52
CA GLU A 88 1.76 -16.53 10.69
C GLU A 88 2.41 -15.22 11.19
N TYR A 89 1.66 -14.38 11.90
CA TYR A 89 2.14 -13.11 12.42
C TYR A 89 3.14 -13.25 13.59
N GLU A 90 3.23 -14.42 14.21
CA GLU A 90 4.24 -14.70 15.24
C GLU A 90 5.67 -14.55 14.67
N ASN A 91 5.87 -14.94 13.39
CA ASN A 91 7.10 -14.66 12.67
C ASN A 91 6.87 -13.58 11.62
N ARG A 92 6.82 -12.33 12.06
CA ARG A 92 6.56 -11.16 11.20
C ARG A 92 7.52 -11.05 10.02
N GLY A 93 8.80 -11.36 10.21
CA GLY A 93 9.77 -11.35 9.12
C GLY A 93 9.37 -12.28 7.97
N ALA A 94 9.01 -13.51 8.29
CA ALA A 94 8.51 -14.48 7.33
C ALA A 94 7.14 -14.07 6.77
N PHE A 95 6.23 -13.55 7.61
CA PHE A 95 4.91 -13.09 7.19
C PHE A 95 4.97 -12.02 6.11
N PHE A 96 5.75 -10.96 6.31
CA PHE A 96 5.87 -9.86 5.33
C PHE A 96 6.70 -10.25 4.09
N GLY A 97 7.66 -11.16 4.22
CA GLY A 97 8.50 -11.63 3.12
C GLY A 97 7.88 -12.73 2.25
N ALA A 98 6.84 -13.44 2.74
CA ALA A 98 6.23 -14.54 2.01
C ALA A 98 5.44 -14.05 0.78
N LYS A 99 5.63 -14.75 -0.35
CA LYS A 99 4.92 -14.51 -1.61
C LYS A 99 3.48 -14.99 -1.50
N ARG A 100 2.49 -14.07 -1.61
CA ARG A 100 1.07 -14.39 -1.41
C ARG A 100 0.07 -13.54 -2.19
N VAL A 101 0.46 -12.38 -2.67
CA VAL A 101 -0.41 -11.48 -3.44
C VAL A 101 -0.19 -11.73 -4.92
N LYS A 102 -1.11 -12.46 -5.56
CA LYS A 102 -1.03 -12.74 -7.00
C LYS A 102 -1.68 -11.61 -7.78
N ILE A 103 -0.87 -10.85 -8.53
CA ILE A 103 -1.30 -9.68 -9.29
C ILE A 103 -0.29 -9.36 -10.41
N ALA A 104 -0.75 -8.83 -11.52
CA ALA A 104 0.10 -8.43 -12.66
C ALA A 104 0.96 -9.58 -13.24
N GLY A 105 0.49 -10.83 -13.15
CA GLY A 105 1.26 -12.01 -13.56
C GLY A 105 2.37 -12.43 -12.59
N GLU A 106 2.51 -11.74 -11.44
CA GLU A 106 3.52 -11.98 -10.42
C GLU A 106 2.88 -12.44 -9.11
N VAL A 107 3.67 -13.07 -8.24
CA VAL A 107 3.28 -13.33 -6.86
C VAL A 107 4.15 -12.49 -5.94
N LEU A 108 3.56 -11.48 -5.30
CA LEU A 108 4.25 -10.48 -4.51
C LEU A 108 4.18 -10.78 -3.02
N SER A 109 5.19 -10.33 -2.28
CA SER A 109 5.15 -10.23 -0.81
C SER A 109 4.71 -8.83 -0.39
N PHE A 110 4.36 -8.66 0.89
CA PHE A 110 4.11 -7.33 1.43
C PHE A 110 5.37 -6.45 1.37
N ASP A 111 6.55 -7.04 1.60
CA ASP A 111 7.84 -6.35 1.45
C ASP A 111 8.10 -5.89 0.00
N ASP A 112 7.65 -6.64 -1.02
CA ASP A 112 7.74 -6.20 -2.41
C ASP A 112 6.85 -5.00 -2.68
N ILE A 113 5.63 -5.01 -2.17
CA ILE A 113 4.69 -3.91 -2.36
C ILE A 113 5.18 -2.66 -1.62
N GLU A 114 5.47 -2.77 -0.32
CA GLU A 114 5.89 -1.63 0.49
C GLU A 114 7.26 -1.10 0.07
N HIS A 115 8.30 -1.93 0.15
CA HIS A 115 9.68 -1.47 -0.06
C HIS A 115 10.08 -1.40 -1.53
N GLY A 116 9.52 -2.30 -2.38
CA GLY A 116 9.79 -2.34 -3.80
C GLY A 116 9.02 -1.28 -4.57
N ILE A 117 7.70 -1.31 -4.46
CA ILE A 117 6.81 -0.49 -5.29
C ILE A 117 6.58 0.89 -4.66
N ILE A 118 5.96 0.93 -3.48
CA ILE A 118 5.55 2.19 -2.83
C ILE A 118 6.75 3.02 -2.39
N ARG A 119 7.79 2.38 -1.85
CA ARG A 119 9.01 3.04 -1.38
C ARG A 119 10.16 3.02 -2.40
N LYS A 120 9.83 2.93 -3.69
CA LYS A 120 10.77 3.08 -4.81
C LYS A 120 12.05 2.25 -4.66
N SER A 121 11.92 0.95 -4.39
CA SER A 121 13.02 0.00 -4.22
C SER A 121 13.94 0.32 -3.02
N ARG A 122 13.39 0.75 -1.89
CA ARG A 122 14.19 0.93 -0.66
C ARG A 122 14.56 -0.43 -0.05
N MET A 123 15.75 -0.48 0.53
CA MET A 123 16.16 -1.63 1.35
C MET A 123 15.45 -1.58 2.71
N LYS A 124 14.82 -2.69 3.11
CA LYS A 124 14.07 -2.81 4.38
C LYS A 124 14.90 -2.39 5.60
N ILE A 125 16.14 -2.86 5.67
CA ILE A 125 17.05 -2.67 6.82
C ILE A 125 17.79 -1.32 6.83
N SER A 126 17.60 -0.47 5.82
CA SER A 126 18.39 0.76 5.64
C SER A 126 17.79 2.00 6.29
N LEU A 127 16.75 1.86 7.12
CA LEU A 127 15.98 2.96 7.68
C LEU A 127 15.46 3.98 6.63
N GLY A 128 15.32 3.54 5.37
CA GLY A 128 14.91 4.39 4.26
C GLY A 128 16.03 5.12 3.50
N TYR A 129 17.29 4.94 3.87
CA TYR A 129 18.40 5.67 3.21
C TYR A 129 18.89 5.01 1.91
N LEU A 130 18.96 3.68 1.85
CA LEU A 130 19.54 2.96 0.72
C LEU A 130 18.47 2.32 -0.17
N ARG A 131 18.78 2.23 -1.46
CA ARG A 131 17.98 1.50 -2.43
C ARG A 131 18.54 0.10 -2.66
N LYS A 132 17.65 -0.84 -3.03
CA LYS A 132 18.05 -2.18 -3.48
C LYS A 132 18.98 -2.07 -4.70
N TRP A 133 20.04 -2.85 -4.71
CA TRP A 133 20.98 -2.93 -5.83
C TRP A 133 20.33 -3.65 -7.04
N PHE A 134 19.79 -4.84 -6.79
CA PHE A 134 19.06 -5.62 -7.79
C PHE A 134 17.55 -5.39 -7.66
N ARG A 135 16.90 -5.21 -8.81
CA ARG A 135 15.46 -4.91 -8.91
C ARG A 135 14.85 -5.67 -10.07
N PRO A 136 13.81 -6.49 -9.86
CA PRO A 136 13.10 -7.18 -10.92
C PRO A 136 12.53 -6.19 -11.95
N LYS A 137 12.33 -6.66 -13.19
CA LYS A 137 11.75 -5.81 -14.25
C LYS A 137 10.35 -5.34 -13.90
N TRP A 138 9.53 -6.22 -13.30
CA TRP A 138 8.17 -5.87 -12.87
C TRP A 138 8.17 -4.76 -11.81
N GLU A 139 9.06 -4.82 -10.80
CA GLU A 139 9.17 -3.79 -9.75
C GLU A 139 9.47 -2.41 -10.36
N ARG A 140 10.40 -2.35 -11.32
CA ARG A 140 10.75 -1.09 -11.99
C ARG A 140 9.60 -0.49 -12.80
N LYS A 141 8.70 -1.31 -13.32
CA LYS A 141 7.54 -0.85 -14.10
C LYS A 141 6.39 -0.38 -13.20
N LEU A 142 6.17 -1.05 -12.06
CA LEU A 142 5.05 -0.78 -11.17
C LEU A 142 5.34 0.27 -10.09
N ARG A 143 6.61 0.46 -9.71
CA ARG A 143 6.97 1.37 -8.63
C ARG A 143 6.71 2.83 -8.98
N ILE A 144 6.66 3.67 -7.94
CA ILE A 144 6.62 5.13 -8.08
C ILE A 144 7.90 5.66 -8.79
N ASN A 145 7.76 6.79 -9.46
CA ASN A 145 8.84 7.45 -10.22
C ASN A 145 9.51 8.59 -9.44
N ASP A 146 8.72 9.35 -8.68
CA ASP A 146 9.18 10.55 -7.97
C ASP A 146 9.77 10.25 -6.58
N ALA A 147 9.89 11.25 -5.75
CA ALA A 147 10.26 11.11 -4.36
C ALA A 147 9.20 10.32 -3.58
N ILE A 148 9.64 9.62 -2.52
CA ILE A 148 8.72 8.91 -1.64
C ILE A 148 7.89 9.95 -0.88
N ASP A 149 6.57 9.79 -0.97
CA ASP A 149 5.66 10.50 -0.09
C ASP A 149 5.69 9.82 1.29
N TRP A 150 6.33 10.44 2.27
CA TRP A 150 6.50 9.87 3.61
C TRP A 150 5.15 9.66 4.33
N ARG A 151 4.06 10.32 3.90
CA ARG A 151 2.71 10.13 4.49
C ARG A 151 2.20 8.71 4.30
N VAL A 152 2.71 7.97 3.33
CA VAL A 152 2.37 6.56 3.11
C VAL A 152 2.59 5.69 4.36
N HIS A 153 3.55 6.04 5.22
CA HIS A 153 3.79 5.32 6.48
C HIS A 153 2.65 5.46 7.49
N PHE A 154 1.75 6.42 7.29
CA PHE A 154 0.54 6.60 8.09
C PHE A 154 -0.74 6.14 7.36
N ALA A 155 -0.57 5.47 6.22
CA ALA A 155 -1.63 4.88 5.41
C ALA A 155 -1.54 3.35 5.34
N LEU A 156 -0.34 2.78 5.52
CA LEU A 156 -0.10 1.34 5.50
C LEU A 156 -0.40 0.74 6.88
N ASN A 157 -1.29 -0.26 6.91
CA ASN A 157 -1.64 -1.01 8.12
C ASN A 157 -1.00 -2.40 8.08
N CYS A 158 -0.10 -2.66 9.00
CA CYS A 158 0.62 -3.93 9.11
C CYS A 158 -0.13 -5.01 9.92
N GLY A 159 -1.35 -4.74 10.39
CA GLY A 159 -2.14 -5.66 11.21
C GLY A 159 -1.93 -5.54 12.71
N ALA A 160 -1.02 -4.69 13.19
CA ALA A 160 -0.76 -4.48 14.62
C ALA A 160 -1.67 -3.40 15.21
N LYS A 161 -1.88 -3.45 16.52
CA LYS A 161 -2.67 -2.47 17.28
C LYS A 161 -2.11 -1.05 17.19
N SER A 162 -0.79 -0.89 17.10
CA SER A 162 -0.14 0.40 16.92
C SER A 162 -0.07 0.87 15.46
N CYS A 163 -0.57 0.10 14.48
CA CYS A 163 -0.64 0.54 13.09
C CYS A 163 -1.65 1.69 12.90
N PRO A 164 -1.44 2.54 11.88
CA PRO A 164 -2.47 3.47 11.44
C PRO A 164 -3.77 2.73 11.08
N PRO A 165 -4.95 3.35 11.28
CA PRO A 165 -6.20 2.77 10.81
C PRO A 165 -6.19 2.54 9.30
N VAL A 166 -6.96 1.56 8.85
CA VAL A 166 -7.16 1.28 7.42
C VAL A 166 -8.19 2.23 6.85
N ALA A 167 -7.87 2.88 5.74
CA ALA A 167 -8.80 3.71 4.98
C ALA A 167 -8.67 3.41 3.47
N ILE A 168 -9.68 3.81 2.69
CA ILE A 168 -9.67 3.72 1.24
C ILE A 168 -9.05 4.99 0.67
N TYR A 169 -8.11 4.80 -0.27
CA TYR A 169 -7.42 5.89 -0.95
C TYR A 169 -7.80 5.98 -2.42
N THR A 170 -7.95 7.22 -2.90
CA THR A 170 -8.25 7.52 -4.30
C THR A 170 -7.11 8.33 -4.92
N SER A 171 -6.87 8.19 -6.22
CA SER A 171 -5.82 8.97 -6.88
C SER A 171 -6.13 10.47 -6.94
N SER A 172 -7.40 10.84 -7.00
CA SER A 172 -7.85 12.23 -7.04
C SER A 172 -7.83 12.91 -5.68
N GLY A 173 -8.12 12.16 -4.60
CA GLY A 173 -8.19 12.67 -3.22
C GLY A 173 -6.92 12.45 -2.41
N LEU A 174 -5.88 11.79 -2.97
CA LEU A 174 -4.75 11.23 -2.23
C LEU A 174 -4.09 12.21 -1.25
N ASP A 175 -3.86 13.46 -1.68
CA ASP A 175 -3.19 14.45 -0.82
C ASP A 175 -4.03 14.79 0.41
N ARG A 176 -5.33 15.04 0.23
CA ARG A 176 -6.26 15.32 1.32
C ARG A 176 -6.41 14.12 2.26
N GLU A 177 -6.54 12.94 1.66
CA GLU A 177 -6.70 11.68 2.38
C GLU A 177 -5.45 11.36 3.22
N PHE A 178 -4.27 11.55 2.66
CA PHE A 178 -3.00 11.39 3.37
C PHE A 178 -2.81 12.43 4.47
N ASP A 179 -3.15 13.71 4.22
CA ASP A 179 -3.04 14.76 5.23
C ASP A 179 -3.99 14.51 6.41
N PHE A 180 -5.23 14.08 6.13
CA PHE A 180 -6.19 13.70 7.15
C PHE A 180 -5.65 12.54 8.02
N MET A 181 -5.29 11.42 7.39
CA MET A 181 -4.82 10.24 8.12
C MET A 181 -3.52 10.51 8.88
N THR A 182 -2.60 11.28 8.30
CA THR A 182 -1.36 11.72 8.96
C THR A 182 -1.67 12.52 10.22
N THR A 183 -2.57 13.50 10.12
CA THR A 183 -2.93 14.38 11.23
C THR A 183 -3.57 13.60 12.37
N GLU A 184 -4.56 12.77 12.05
CA GLU A 184 -5.28 11.98 13.05
C GLU A 184 -4.36 10.98 13.75
N TYR A 185 -3.60 10.22 12.98
CA TYR A 185 -2.68 9.23 13.55
C TYR A 185 -1.59 9.89 14.42
N LEU A 186 -1.00 10.99 13.95
CA LEU A 186 0.03 11.69 14.74
C LEU A 186 -0.52 12.35 15.99
N LYS A 187 -1.76 12.88 15.98
CA LYS A 187 -2.43 13.39 17.20
C LYS A 187 -2.57 12.28 18.25
N GLU A 188 -3.02 11.10 17.84
CA GLU A 188 -3.19 9.94 18.75
C GLU A 188 -1.85 9.40 19.27
N GLN A 189 -0.82 9.41 18.42
CA GLN A 189 0.46 8.77 18.70
C GLN A 189 1.51 9.69 19.32
N THR A 190 1.25 11.01 19.43
CA THR A 190 2.27 11.95 19.92
C THR A 190 1.87 12.55 21.27
N SER A 191 2.82 12.57 22.18
CA SER A 191 2.77 13.40 23.40
C SER A 191 3.84 14.47 23.33
N TYR A 192 3.54 15.64 23.88
CA TYR A 192 4.46 16.78 23.92
C TYR A 192 4.54 17.37 25.33
N ASN A 193 5.76 17.51 25.85
CA ASN A 193 6.03 18.21 27.11
C ASN A 193 6.39 19.68 26.82
N LYS A 194 5.57 20.61 27.29
CA LYS A 194 5.75 22.05 27.05
C LYS A 194 6.96 22.63 27.78
N GLU A 195 7.33 22.10 28.95
CA GLU A 195 8.43 22.58 29.77
C GLU A 195 9.79 22.22 29.18
N THR A 196 9.97 20.94 28.83
CA THR A 196 11.20 20.44 28.22
C THR A 196 11.25 20.65 26.72
N LYS A 197 10.13 20.96 26.07
CA LYS A 197 9.95 21.04 24.62
C LYS A 197 10.27 19.75 23.89
N GLU A 198 9.97 18.61 24.51
CA GLU A 198 10.24 17.29 24.00
C GLU A 198 8.96 16.61 23.50
N ALA A 199 9.06 15.90 22.39
CA ALA A 199 7.99 15.08 21.89
C ALA A 199 8.35 13.59 21.96
N LYS A 200 7.33 12.76 22.20
CA LYS A 200 7.42 11.31 22.08
C LYS A 200 6.33 10.82 21.11
N SER A 201 6.74 10.20 20.00
CA SER A 201 5.82 9.86 18.90
C SER A 201 5.95 8.40 18.46
N THR A 202 5.29 8.04 17.35
CA THR A 202 5.32 6.71 16.77
C THR A 202 6.73 6.28 16.35
N PRO A 203 7.13 5.01 16.59
CA PRO A 203 8.41 4.48 16.12
C PRO A 203 8.50 4.36 14.59
N LEU A 204 7.40 4.48 13.83
CA LEU A 204 7.43 4.54 12.37
C LEU A 204 8.38 5.63 11.88
N MET A 205 8.40 6.80 12.54
CA MET A 205 9.32 7.88 12.19
C MET A 205 10.79 7.55 12.44
N SER A 206 11.08 6.55 13.27
CA SER A 206 12.43 6.03 13.47
C SER A 206 12.80 4.95 12.46
N TRP A 207 11.89 4.01 12.21
CA TRP A 207 12.12 2.87 11.31
C TRP A 207 12.30 3.30 9.86
N PHE A 208 11.57 4.32 9.45
CA PHE A 208 11.61 4.89 8.11
C PHE A 208 12.31 6.26 8.07
N ARG A 209 13.28 6.45 8.95
CA ARG A 209 13.95 7.75 9.22
C ARG A 209 14.39 8.50 7.96
N GLY A 210 14.93 7.80 6.97
CA GLY A 210 15.40 8.40 5.72
C GLY A 210 14.27 9.03 4.90
N ASP A 211 13.07 8.42 4.93
CA ASP A 211 11.91 8.90 4.18
C ASP A 211 11.34 10.19 4.83
N PHE A 212 11.49 10.34 6.15
CA PHE A 212 11.07 11.54 6.91
C PHE A 212 12.11 12.67 6.94
N GLY A 213 13.26 12.52 6.29
CA GLY A 213 14.33 13.52 6.36
C GLY A 213 15.08 13.55 7.70
N GLY A 214 15.21 12.39 8.34
CA GLY A 214 15.88 12.22 9.63
C GLY A 214 15.05 12.70 10.83
N LYS A 215 15.63 12.67 12.04
CA LYS A 215 14.97 13.21 13.24
C LYS A 215 14.58 14.68 13.10
N SER A 216 15.37 15.47 12.37
CA SER A 216 15.05 16.89 12.13
C SER A 216 13.83 17.06 11.26
N GLY A 217 13.68 16.25 10.20
CA GLY A 217 12.51 16.23 9.33
C GLY A 217 11.25 15.80 10.10
N ALA A 218 11.35 14.72 10.87
CA ALA A 218 10.23 14.25 11.71
C ALA A 218 9.73 15.35 12.68
N ARG A 219 10.64 16.08 13.35
CA ARG A 219 10.27 17.20 14.23
C ARG A 219 9.58 18.35 13.47
N LYS A 220 10.03 18.65 12.24
CA LYS A 220 9.38 19.65 11.38
C LYS A 220 7.98 19.23 10.97
N ILE A 221 7.76 17.94 10.72
CA ILE A 221 6.45 17.37 10.38
C ILE A 221 5.47 17.54 11.54
N LEU A 222 5.87 17.18 12.77
CA LEU A 222 5.02 17.34 13.95
C LEU A 222 4.56 18.80 14.13
N PHE A 223 5.45 19.75 13.92
CA PHE A 223 5.10 21.17 13.99
C PHE A 223 4.20 21.61 12.82
N LYS A 224 4.57 21.25 11.57
CA LYS A 224 3.83 21.64 10.36
C LYS A 224 2.37 21.14 10.38
N TYR A 225 2.13 19.95 10.94
CA TYR A 225 0.79 19.37 11.07
C TYR A 225 0.06 19.81 12.34
N GLY A 226 0.60 20.77 13.10
CA GLY A 226 -0.02 21.28 14.32
C GLY A 226 -0.14 20.26 15.46
N ILE A 227 0.68 19.19 15.40
CA ILE A 227 0.73 18.16 16.45
C ILE A 227 1.43 18.68 17.69
N THR A 228 2.41 19.53 17.51
CA THR A 228 3.10 20.25 18.59
C THR A 228 3.02 21.75 18.35
N PRO A 229 2.92 22.59 19.41
CA PRO A 229 2.75 24.04 19.28
C PRO A 229 4.00 24.73 18.71
N GLU A 230 5.14 24.09 18.81
CA GLU A 230 6.42 24.52 18.23
C GLU A 230 7.20 23.30 17.75
N LYS A 231 8.31 23.51 17.00
CA LYS A 231 9.20 22.44 16.62
C LYS A 231 9.89 21.87 17.86
N PRO A 232 9.69 20.56 18.20
CA PRO A 232 10.29 19.97 19.39
C PRO A 232 11.82 20.07 19.40
N LYS A 233 12.43 20.29 20.56
CA LYS A 233 13.88 20.24 20.74
C LYS A 233 14.41 18.80 20.56
N CYS A 234 13.71 17.85 21.17
CA CYS A 234 14.01 16.41 21.09
C CYS A 234 12.80 15.63 20.59
N LEU A 235 13.07 14.47 20.00
CA LEU A 235 12.05 13.51 19.57
C LEU A 235 12.47 12.11 19.97
N ASP A 236 11.68 11.50 20.84
CA ASP A 236 11.77 10.09 21.22
C ASP A 236 10.58 9.29 20.66
N PHE A 237 10.66 7.97 20.79
CA PHE A 237 9.67 7.07 20.20
C PHE A 237 9.05 6.20 21.27
N LYS A 238 7.73 5.98 21.12
CA LYS A 238 6.95 5.07 21.96
C LYS A 238 7.32 3.61 21.65
N SER A 239 6.96 2.70 22.54
CA SER A 239 6.90 1.27 22.22
C SER A 239 5.83 1.01 21.16
N TYR A 240 5.99 -0.07 20.41
CA TYR A 240 5.03 -0.48 19.38
C TYR A 240 4.31 -1.75 19.83
N ASP A 241 2.99 -1.68 19.92
CA ASP A 241 2.16 -2.83 20.27
C ASP A 241 1.87 -3.65 19.01
N TRP A 242 2.50 -4.82 18.93
CA TRP A 242 2.39 -5.76 17.83
C TRP A 242 1.20 -6.72 17.95
N THR A 243 0.37 -6.59 18.99
CA THR A 243 -0.86 -7.39 19.11
C THR A 243 -1.72 -7.19 17.86
N ILE A 244 -2.21 -8.27 17.28
CA ILE A 244 -3.07 -8.20 16.08
C ILE A 244 -4.32 -7.41 16.41
N LEU A 245 -4.63 -6.41 15.58
CA LEU A 245 -5.88 -5.66 15.60
C LEU A 245 -6.40 -5.50 14.17
N LEU A 246 -7.36 -6.34 13.79
CA LEU A 246 -8.05 -6.27 12.51
C LEU A 246 -9.32 -5.43 12.62
N GLY A 247 -9.83 -4.95 11.47
CA GLY A 247 -11.06 -4.17 11.45
C GLY A 247 -10.90 -2.75 12.03
N ASN A 248 -9.69 -2.28 12.28
CA ASN A 248 -9.45 -0.88 12.66
C ASN A 248 -9.58 0.02 11.42
N PHE A 249 -10.82 0.25 11.01
CA PHE A 249 -11.17 1.00 9.81
C PHE A 249 -11.50 2.46 10.15
N ARG A 250 -11.17 3.38 9.22
CA ARG A 250 -11.50 4.80 9.34
C ARG A 250 -12.07 5.35 8.03
N THR A 251 -13.20 6.01 8.12
CA THR A 251 -13.77 6.77 7.00
C THR A 251 -13.10 8.14 6.94
N ILE A 252 -12.63 8.51 5.76
CA ILE A 252 -12.06 9.84 5.49
C ILE A 252 -13.23 10.75 5.07
N PRO A 253 -13.43 11.90 5.73
CA PRO A 253 -14.47 12.85 5.32
C PRO A 253 -14.27 13.37 3.90
N ASN A 254 -15.38 13.65 3.21
CA ASN A 254 -15.35 14.25 1.86
C ASN A 254 -14.90 15.71 1.86
#